data_011ac3d7480bae01ff92571daf14ae10
#
_entry.id   011ac3d7480bae01ff92571daf14ae10
#
_cell.length_a   1.000
_cell.length_b   1.000
_cell.length_c   1.000
_cell.angle_alpha   90.00
_cell.angle_beta   90.00
_cell.angle_gamma   90.00
#
_symmetry.space_group_name_H-M   'P 1'
#
loop_
_entity.id
_entity.type
_entity.pdbx_description
1 polymer ?
#
loop_
_entity_poly.entity_id
_entity_poly.type
_entity_poly.pdbx_seq_one_letter_code
_entity_poly.pdbx_strand_id
1 'polypeptide(L)'
;EWHEKPPKTPTSDRYIVMPEEVITAIQKQGYVTNWTPKQIYNKFSWLLKKNDIPHYRFHDLRHFCVSYLKAMGVEDLYIAQRTGHADYVVLRTVYAHTLQDHQKVVDEKILKDLKRFTA
;
A
#
# COMPACT_ATOMS: atom_id res chain seq x y z
N GLU A 1 5.44 -24.63 14.30
CA GLU A 1 3.97 -24.57 14.22
C GLU A 1 3.45 -23.14 14.13
N TRP A 2 2.46 -22.97 13.30
CA TRP A 2 1.79 -21.69 13.11
C TRP A 2 0.68 -21.53 14.13
N HIS A 3 0.70 -20.44 14.87
CA HIS A 3 -0.38 -20.08 15.78
C HIS A 3 -0.98 -18.75 15.32
N GLU A 4 -2.29 -18.70 15.22
CA GLU A 4 -2.99 -17.45 15.05
C GLU A 4 -2.78 -16.58 16.28
N LYS A 5 -2.40 -15.35 16.06
CA LYS A 5 -2.22 -14.34 17.11
C LYS A 5 -3.12 -13.15 16.81
N PRO A 6 -3.70 -12.51 17.83
CA PRO A 6 -4.42 -11.27 17.60
C PRO A 6 -3.50 -10.18 17.05
N PRO A 7 -4.04 -9.20 16.32
CA PRO A 7 -3.25 -8.07 15.85
C PRO A 7 -2.55 -7.35 17.00
N LYS A 8 -1.35 -6.84 16.75
CA LYS A 8 -0.55 -6.13 17.77
C LYS A 8 -1.19 -4.82 18.20
N THR A 9 -1.97 -4.18 17.32
CA THR A 9 -2.64 -2.91 17.59
C THR A 9 -4.10 -2.98 17.16
N PRO A 10 -5.01 -2.21 17.79
CA PRO A 10 -6.41 -2.16 17.37
C PRO A 10 -6.61 -1.74 15.92
N THR A 11 -5.74 -0.85 15.40
CA THR A 11 -5.81 -0.37 14.01
C THR A 11 -5.45 -1.44 12.98
N SER A 12 -4.83 -2.53 13.40
CA SER A 12 -4.52 -3.66 12.52
C SER A 12 -5.74 -4.54 12.23
N ASP A 13 -6.77 -4.48 13.08
CA ASP A 13 -8.03 -5.19 12.87
C ASP A 13 -8.97 -4.28 12.07
N ARG A 14 -9.13 -4.57 10.80
CA ARG A 14 -9.87 -3.72 9.88
C ARG A 14 -10.40 -4.45 8.67
N TYR A 15 -11.37 -3.86 8.01
CA TYR A 15 -11.86 -4.30 6.71
C TYR A 15 -11.15 -3.55 5.59
N ILE A 16 -10.76 -4.27 4.55
CA ILE A 16 -10.12 -3.71 3.36
C ILE A 16 -10.94 -4.09 2.15
N VAL A 17 -11.34 -3.08 1.36
CA VAL A 17 -12.01 -3.31 0.09
C VAL A 17 -10.99 -3.76 -0.94
N MET A 18 -11.27 -4.87 -1.59
CA MET A 18 -10.40 -5.48 -2.60
C MET A 18 -11.17 -5.69 -3.90
N PRO A 19 -10.46 -5.79 -5.05
CA PRO A 19 -11.11 -6.17 -6.30
C PRO A 19 -11.85 -7.49 -6.18
N GLU A 20 -12.98 -7.59 -6.86
CA GLU A 20 -13.84 -8.78 -6.81
C GLU A 20 -13.08 -10.06 -7.19
N GLU A 21 -12.18 -9.96 -8.16
CA GLU A 21 -11.35 -11.09 -8.62
C GLU A 21 -10.48 -11.65 -7.49
N VAL A 22 -9.94 -10.78 -6.65
CA VAL A 22 -9.12 -11.18 -5.49
C VAL A 22 -9.99 -11.89 -4.45
N ILE A 23 -11.14 -11.31 -4.12
CA ILE A 23 -12.10 -11.90 -3.17
C ILE A 23 -12.55 -13.28 -3.65
N THR A 24 -12.94 -13.38 -4.91
CA THR A 24 -13.38 -14.66 -5.51
C THR A 24 -12.28 -15.71 -5.45
N ALA A 25 -11.03 -15.34 -5.76
CA ALA A 25 -9.90 -16.24 -5.69
C ALA A 25 -9.65 -16.76 -4.26
N ILE A 26 -9.74 -15.88 -3.25
CA ILE A 26 -9.57 -16.25 -1.85
C ILE A 26 -10.70 -17.16 -1.39
N GLN A 27 -11.94 -16.84 -1.74
CA GLN A 27 -13.12 -17.65 -1.39
C GLN A 27 -13.04 -19.05 -2.00
N LYS A 28 -12.66 -19.13 -3.26
CA LYS A 28 -12.49 -20.40 -3.97
C LYS A 28 -11.39 -21.26 -3.37
N GLN A 29 -10.29 -20.64 -2.96
CA GLN A 29 -9.16 -21.30 -2.31
C GLN A 29 -9.50 -21.73 -0.87
N GLY A 30 -10.31 -20.93 -0.15
CA GLY A 30 -10.70 -21.16 1.23
C GLY A 30 -9.74 -20.58 2.27
N TYR A 31 -8.64 -19.97 1.87
CA TYR A 31 -7.65 -19.30 2.74
C TYR A 31 -6.88 -18.26 1.94
N VAL A 32 -6.22 -17.32 2.62
CA VAL A 32 -5.39 -16.29 1.96
C VAL A 32 -4.06 -16.88 1.52
N THR A 33 -3.34 -17.51 2.44
CA THR A 33 -2.08 -18.19 2.14
C THR A 33 -1.81 -19.28 3.17
N ASN A 34 -1.16 -20.36 2.75
CA ASN A 34 -0.62 -21.38 3.64
C ASN A 34 0.91 -21.41 3.61
N TRP A 35 1.53 -20.40 3.00
CA TRP A 35 2.98 -20.29 2.93
C TRP A 35 3.54 -19.71 4.22
N THR A 36 4.74 -20.17 4.59
CA THR A 36 5.49 -19.55 5.69
C THR A 36 6.01 -18.18 5.27
N PRO A 37 6.34 -17.28 6.22
CA PRO A 37 6.97 -16.00 5.88
C PRO A 37 8.23 -16.16 5.05
N LYS A 38 9.04 -17.18 5.32
CA LYS A 38 10.24 -17.45 4.54
C LYS A 38 9.93 -17.82 3.10
N GLN A 39 8.90 -18.62 2.87
CA GLN A 39 8.45 -18.98 1.52
C GLN A 39 7.95 -17.75 0.75
N ILE A 40 7.18 -16.89 1.41
CA ILE A 40 6.69 -15.63 0.83
C ILE A 40 7.88 -14.73 0.48
N TYR A 41 8.82 -14.56 1.41
CA TYR A 41 10.01 -13.76 1.19
C TYR A 41 10.82 -14.27 -0.01
N ASN A 42 11.08 -15.56 -0.06
CA ASN A 42 11.85 -16.16 -1.14
C ASN A 42 11.17 -16.01 -2.50
N LYS A 43 9.86 -16.22 -2.54
CA LYS A 43 9.08 -16.05 -3.77
C LYS A 43 9.07 -14.60 -4.24
N PHE A 44 8.91 -13.67 -3.32
CA PHE A 44 8.95 -12.24 -3.64
C PHE A 44 10.31 -11.83 -4.21
N SER A 45 11.40 -12.22 -3.55
CA SER A 45 12.76 -11.94 -4.03
C SER A 45 13.02 -12.54 -5.41
N TRP A 46 12.55 -13.76 -5.64
CA TRP A 46 12.66 -14.42 -6.94
C TRP A 46 11.89 -13.65 -8.02
N LEU A 47 10.67 -13.19 -7.72
CA LEU A 47 9.87 -12.41 -8.67
C LEU A 47 10.54 -11.09 -9.04
N LEU A 48 11.14 -10.40 -8.06
CA LEU A 48 11.87 -9.17 -8.33
C LEU A 48 13.05 -9.42 -9.27
N LYS A 49 13.86 -10.43 -9.00
CA LYS A 49 15.00 -10.80 -9.85
C LYS A 49 14.55 -11.19 -11.26
N LYS A 50 13.52 -12.00 -11.36
CA LYS A 50 12.99 -12.45 -12.65
C LYS A 50 12.53 -11.29 -13.54
N ASN A 51 12.04 -10.21 -12.94
CA ASN A 51 11.52 -9.06 -13.66
C ASN A 51 12.49 -7.87 -13.70
N ASP A 52 13.76 -8.08 -13.35
CA ASP A 52 14.79 -7.03 -13.33
C ASP A 52 14.41 -5.82 -12.47
N ILE A 53 13.68 -6.08 -11.37
CA ILE A 53 13.30 -5.06 -10.40
C ILE A 53 14.35 -5.05 -9.27
N PRO A 54 14.80 -3.85 -8.82
CA PRO A 54 15.71 -3.76 -7.70
C PRO A 54 15.19 -4.49 -6.46
N HIS A 55 16.12 -4.86 -5.56
CA HIS A 55 15.72 -5.54 -4.33
C HIS A 55 14.89 -4.64 -3.44
N TYR A 56 13.71 -5.15 -3.04
CA TYR A 56 12.83 -4.55 -2.04
C TYR A 56 12.47 -5.60 -1.00
N ARG A 57 12.21 -5.15 0.23
CA ARG A 57 11.66 -6.02 1.27
C ARG A 57 10.16 -6.19 1.05
N PHE A 58 9.60 -7.29 1.49
CA PHE A 58 8.16 -7.52 1.36
C PHE A 58 7.34 -6.40 2.03
N HIS A 59 7.79 -5.92 3.19
CA HIS A 59 7.13 -4.82 3.91
C HIS A 59 7.14 -3.50 3.12
N ASP A 60 8.06 -3.32 2.19
CA ASP A 60 8.11 -2.14 1.33
C ASP A 60 6.87 -2.02 0.42
N LEU A 61 6.14 -3.11 0.19
CA LEU A 61 4.85 -3.07 -0.50
C LEU A 61 3.84 -2.18 0.24
N ARG A 62 3.88 -2.18 1.56
CA ARG A 62 3.02 -1.31 2.37
C ARG A 62 3.40 0.17 2.18
N HIS A 63 4.69 0.48 2.14
CA HIS A 63 5.18 1.82 1.84
C HIS A 63 4.79 2.24 0.42
N PHE A 64 4.93 1.36 -0.54
CA PHE A 64 4.50 1.61 -1.91
C PHE A 64 2.99 1.90 -1.98
N CYS A 65 2.18 1.16 -1.26
CA CYS A 65 0.74 1.39 -1.20
C CYS A 65 0.41 2.79 -0.69
N VAL A 66 1.05 3.23 0.39
CA VAL A 66 0.88 4.59 0.93
C VAL A 66 1.23 5.63 -0.13
N SER A 67 2.40 5.52 -0.75
CA SER A 67 2.88 6.45 -1.75
C SER A 67 1.96 6.51 -2.98
N TYR A 68 1.50 5.36 -3.43
CA TYR A 68 0.60 5.24 -4.57
C TYR A 68 -0.75 5.91 -4.29
N LEU A 69 -1.33 5.67 -3.12
CA LEU A 69 -2.60 6.27 -2.74
C LEU A 69 -2.48 7.79 -2.56
N LYS A 70 -1.37 8.26 -1.98
CA LYS A 70 -1.09 9.71 -1.88
C LYS A 70 -0.99 10.34 -3.26
N ALA A 71 -0.28 9.71 -4.19
CA ALA A 71 -0.17 10.19 -5.56
C ALA A 71 -1.52 10.27 -6.27
N MET A 72 -2.47 9.41 -5.91
CA MET A 72 -3.84 9.44 -6.40
C MET A 72 -4.70 10.55 -5.76
N GLY A 73 -4.19 11.23 -4.74
CA GLY A 73 -4.93 12.25 -4.01
C GLY A 73 -5.83 11.73 -2.90
N VAL A 74 -5.60 10.50 -2.44
CA VAL A 74 -6.38 9.92 -1.34
C VAL A 74 -5.98 10.59 -0.02
N GLU A 75 -6.96 10.89 0.82
CA GLU A 75 -6.75 11.53 2.12
C GLU A 75 -6.00 10.63 3.10
N ASP A 76 -5.19 11.24 3.97
CA ASP A 76 -4.37 10.54 4.95
C ASP A 76 -5.19 9.65 5.89
N LEU A 77 -6.36 10.12 6.31
CA LEU A 77 -7.24 9.35 7.18
C LEU A 77 -7.65 8.02 6.52
N TYR A 78 -8.04 8.09 5.27
CA TYR A 78 -8.43 6.88 4.52
C TYR A 78 -7.23 5.94 4.31
N ILE A 79 -6.08 6.50 3.99
CA ILE A 79 -4.86 5.70 3.83
C ILE A 79 -4.50 4.99 5.14
N ALA A 80 -4.56 5.71 6.26
CA ALA A 80 -4.28 5.14 7.58
C ALA A 80 -5.22 3.99 7.92
N GLN A 81 -6.51 4.16 7.64
CA GLN A 81 -7.51 3.11 7.86
C GLN A 81 -7.22 1.88 7.00
N ARG A 82 -6.87 2.08 5.73
CA ARG A 82 -6.60 0.99 4.80
C ARG A 82 -5.31 0.24 5.13
N THR A 83 -4.27 0.94 5.50
CA THR A 83 -2.95 0.35 5.79
C THR A 83 -2.76 -0.05 7.25
N GLY A 84 -3.66 0.37 8.13
CA GLY A 84 -3.60 0.05 9.56
C GLY A 84 -2.61 0.91 10.33
N HIS A 85 -2.17 2.06 9.79
CA HIS A 85 -1.32 2.99 10.54
C HIS A 85 -2.13 3.70 11.62
N ALA A 86 -1.62 3.67 12.86
CA ALA A 86 -2.22 4.38 13.99
C ALA A 86 -1.80 5.86 14.02
N ASP A 87 -0.70 6.21 13.38
CA ASP A 87 -0.08 7.52 13.45
C ASP A 87 0.12 8.10 12.04
N TYR A 88 -0.41 9.30 11.82
CA TYR A 88 -0.26 10.03 10.56
C TYR A 88 1.17 10.51 10.32
N VAL A 89 1.98 10.66 11.36
CA VAL A 89 3.41 11.01 11.22
C VAL A 89 4.15 9.94 10.44
N VAL A 90 3.85 8.67 10.69
CA VAL A 90 4.44 7.56 9.93
C VAL A 90 4.06 7.65 8.45
N LEU A 91 2.80 7.96 8.13
CA LEU A 91 2.35 8.16 6.75
C LEU A 91 3.12 9.29 6.06
N ARG A 92 3.27 10.42 6.74
CA ARG A 92 3.99 11.58 6.20
C ARG A 92 5.45 11.25 5.95
N THR A 93 6.10 10.52 6.87
CA THR A 93 7.49 10.10 6.73
C THR A 93 7.69 9.21 5.51
N VAL A 94 6.82 8.21 5.33
CA VAL A 94 6.87 7.32 4.16
C VAL A 94 6.67 8.10 2.87
N TYR A 95 5.68 8.99 2.86
CA TYR A 95 5.36 9.77 1.67
C TYR A 95 6.41 10.82 1.32
N ALA A 96 7.08 11.41 2.32
CA ALA A 96 8.08 12.44 2.10
C ALA A 96 9.20 11.99 1.14
N HIS A 97 9.55 10.71 1.14
CA HIS A 97 10.55 10.15 0.23
C HIS A 97 10.11 10.15 -1.23
N THR A 98 8.81 10.15 -1.49
CA THR A 98 8.25 10.09 -2.85
C THR A 98 7.60 11.42 -3.29
N LEU A 99 7.46 12.37 -2.36
CA LEU A 99 6.78 13.65 -2.63
C LEU A 99 7.44 14.42 -3.78
N GLN A 100 8.76 14.45 -3.82
CA GLN A 100 9.49 15.19 -4.87
C GLN A 100 9.22 14.61 -6.26
N ASP A 101 9.13 13.29 -6.37
CA ASP A 101 8.90 12.61 -7.65
C ASP A 101 7.49 12.90 -8.21
N HIS A 102 6.53 13.12 -7.32
CA HIS A 102 5.13 13.35 -7.71
C HIS A 102 4.71 14.81 -7.68
N GLN A 103 5.53 15.69 -7.11
CA GLN A 103 5.17 17.09 -6.91
C GLN A 103 4.81 17.80 -8.23
N LYS A 104 5.61 17.59 -9.27
CA LYS A 104 5.35 18.20 -10.58
C LYS A 104 3.99 17.79 -11.14
N VAL A 105 3.65 16.50 -11.03
CA VAL A 105 2.36 15.98 -11.51
C VAL A 105 1.21 16.58 -10.72
N VAL A 106 1.35 16.67 -9.39
CA VAL A 106 0.33 17.26 -8.51
C VAL A 106 0.16 18.75 -8.81
N ASP A 107 1.27 19.49 -8.97
CA ASP A 107 1.24 20.92 -9.31
C ASP A 107 0.54 21.16 -10.64
N GLU A 108 0.83 20.38 -11.65
CA GLU A 108 0.16 20.47 -12.96
C GLU A 108 -1.34 20.23 -12.85
N LYS A 109 -1.74 19.25 -12.04
CA LYS A 109 -3.15 18.95 -11.78
C LYS A 109 -3.85 20.10 -11.07
N ILE A 110 -3.20 20.67 -10.05
CA ILE A 110 -3.72 21.84 -9.31
C ILE A 110 -3.89 23.03 -10.25
N LEU A 111 -2.87 23.35 -11.04
CA LEU A 111 -2.92 24.46 -11.97
C LEU A 111 -4.03 24.29 -13.01
N LYS A 112 -4.20 23.09 -13.53
CA LYS A 112 -5.27 22.80 -14.48
C LYS A 112 -6.64 23.02 -13.84
N ASP A 113 -6.81 22.62 -12.60
CA ASP A 113 -8.07 22.78 -11.87
C ASP A 113 -8.35 24.26 -11.56
N LEU A 114 -7.31 25.00 -11.15
CA LEU A 114 -7.42 26.43 -10.85
C LEU A 114 -7.76 27.29 -12.08
N LYS A 115 -7.40 26.87 -13.29
CA LYS A 115 -7.75 27.60 -14.52
C LYS A 115 -9.24 27.77 -14.72
N ARG A 116 -10.07 26.92 -14.10
CA ARG A 116 -11.52 27.08 -14.14
C ARG A 116 -12.01 28.39 -13.51
N PHE A 117 -11.21 28.98 -12.62
CA PHE A 117 -11.55 30.20 -11.91
C PHE A 117 -10.95 31.46 -12.53
N THR A 118 -10.15 31.34 -13.59
CA THR A 118 -9.41 32.44 -14.21
C THR A 118 -9.88 32.77 -15.62
N ALA A 119 -11.05 32.36 -15.97
CA ALA A 119 -11.64 32.60 -17.28
C ALA A 119 -11.92 34.09 -17.53
#